data_786b73fc178676d018a32643a97d26cc
#
_entry.id   786b73fc178676d018a32643a97d26cc
#
_cell.length_a   1.000
_cell.length_b   1.000
_cell.length_c   1.000
_cell.angle_alpha   90.00
_cell.angle_beta   90.00
_cell.angle_gamma   90.00
#
_symmetry.space_group_name_H-M   'P 1'
#
loop_
_entity.id
_entity.type
_entity.pdbx_description
1 polymer ?
#
loop_
_entity_poly.entity_id
_entity_poly.type
_entity_poly.pdbx_seq_one_letter_code
_entity_poly.pdbx_strand_id
1 'polypeptide(L)' 'MAPQKAIIAETGEHVDVNAVKMNTVLAVKAGDVIPIDGIVVEGKCEVDEKMLTGESFPVTKELDSTIWAGTINLNG' A
#
# COMPACT_ATOMS: atom_id res chain seq x y z
N MET A 1 1.01 5.70 11.81
CA MET A 1 -0.43 5.43 11.71
C MET A 1 -0.84 5.39 10.23
N ALA A 2 -1.64 4.40 9.86
CA ALA A 2 -2.09 4.30 8.48
C ALA A 2 -3.07 5.43 8.14
N PRO A 3 -3.07 5.92 6.90
CA PRO A 3 -4.02 6.95 6.48
C PRO A 3 -5.45 6.41 6.49
N GLN A 4 -6.43 7.30 6.62
CA GLN A 4 -7.82 6.92 6.63
C GLN A 4 -8.48 7.00 5.25
N LYS A 5 -7.74 7.49 4.26
CA LYS A 5 -8.21 7.61 2.89
C LYS A 5 -7.36 6.76 1.96
N ALA A 6 -8.00 6.23 0.94
CA ALA A 6 -7.33 5.46 -0.10
C ALA A 6 -7.74 5.98 -1.47
N ILE A 7 -6.93 5.72 -2.48
CA ILE A 7 -7.20 6.17 -3.85
C ILE A 7 -7.55 4.93 -4.69
N ILE A 8 -8.71 4.95 -5.31
CA ILE A 8 -9.12 3.86 -6.19
C ILE A 8 -8.35 3.99 -7.51
N ALA A 9 -7.61 2.95 -7.87
CA ALA A 9 -6.73 2.99 -9.05
C ALA A 9 -7.49 3.24 -10.34
N GLU A 10 -8.69 2.68 -10.47
CA GLU A 10 -9.48 2.78 -11.68
C GLU A 10 -9.99 4.19 -11.94
N THR A 11 -10.38 4.91 -10.90
CA THR A 11 -11.04 6.21 -11.04
C THR A 11 -10.22 7.37 -10.51
N GLY A 12 -9.23 7.12 -9.66
CA GLY A 12 -8.50 8.15 -8.96
C GLY A 12 -9.30 8.78 -7.81
N GLU A 13 -10.44 8.20 -7.47
CA GLU A 13 -11.30 8.73 -6.42
C GLU A 13 -10.72 8.44 -5.04
N HIS A 14 -10.78 9.44 -4.15
CA HIS A 14 -10.37 9.30 -2.76
C HIS A 14 -11.54 8.82 -1.94
N VAL A 15 -11.38 7.70 -1.25
CA VAL A 15 -12.44 7.11 -0.44
C VAL A 15 -11.91 6.78 0.95
N ASP A 16 -12.83 6.68 1.91
CA ASP A 16 -12.49 6.24 3.26
C ASP A 16 -12.09 4.77 3.22
N VAL A 17 -11.03 4.41 3.96
CA VAL A 17 -10.54 3.02 3.96
C VAL A 17 -11.62 2.04 4.44
N ASN A 18 -12.52 2.49 5.30
CA ASN A 18 -13.62 1.65 5.77
C ASN A 18 -14.68 1.41 4.70
N ALA A 19 -14.67 2.19 3.62
CA ALA A 19 -15.58 2.04 2.50
C ALA A 19 -14.98 1.19 1.37
N VAL A 20 -13.72 0.80 1.49
CA VAL A 20 -13.06 -0.02 0.48
C VAL A 20 -13.59 -1.44 0.55
N LYS A 21 -14.07 -1.93 -0.58
CA LYS A 21 -14.60 -3.29 -0.68
C LYS A 21 -13.49 -4.27 -1.03
N MET A 22 -13.74 -5.55 -0.73
CA MET A 22 -12.84 -6.62 -1.13
C MET A 22 -12.62 -6.59 -2.64
N ASN A 23 -11.39 -6.87 -3.06
CA ASN A 23 -10.98 -6.89 -4.46
C ASN A 23 -10.93 -5.53 -5.14
N THR A 24 -10.99 -4.44 -4.38
CA THR A 24 -10.79 -3.10 -4.92
C THR A 24 -9.28 -2.87 -5.13
N VAL A 25 -8.92 -2.40 -6.32
CA VAL A 25 -7.53 -2.06 -6.63
C VAL A 25 -7.28 -0.62 -6.22
N LEU A 26 -6.28 -0.42 -5.39
CA LEU A 26 -5.92 0.91 -4.89
C LEU A 26 -4.59 1.36 -5.49
N ALA A 27 -4.45 2.67 -5.66
CA ALA A 27 -3.20 3.27 -6.09
C ALA A 27 -2.49 3.87 -4.89
N VAL A 28 -1.19 3.57 -4.74
CA VAL A 28 -0.36 4.13 -3.68
C VAL A 28 0.89 4.71 -4.33
N LYS A 29 1.10 6.00 -4.14
CA LYS A 29 2.24 6.70 -4.73
C LYS A 29 3.49 6.54 -3.88
N ALA A 30 4.65 6.75 -4.50
CA ALA A 30 5.92 6.76 -3.78
C ALA A 30 5.88 7.81 -2.66
N GLY A 31 6.29 7.41 -1.48
CA GLY A 31 6.26 8.26 -0.28
C GLY A 31 4.98 8.14 0.54
N ASP A 32 3.95 7.53 -0.01
CA ASP A 32 2.68 7.37 0.70
C ASP A 32 2.70 6.15 1.62
N VAL A 33 1.93 6.24 2.70
CA VAL A 33 1.74 5.13 3.62
C VAL A 33 0.66 4.22 3.05
N ILE A 34 0.90 2.92 3.15
CA ILE A 34 -0.10 1.92 2.71
C ILE A 34 -1.32 2.02 3.61
N PRO A 35 -2.52 2.27 3.05
CA PRO A 35 -3.72 2.51 3.87
C PRO A 35 -4.38 1.26 4.43
N ILE A 36 -4.20 0.11 3.79
CA ILE A 36 -4.88 -1.12 4.18
C ILE A 36 -4.07 -2.32 3.70
N ASP A 37 -4.15 -3.42 4.43
CA ASP A 37 -3.47 -4.65 4.04
C ASP A 37 -3.99 -5.12 2.68
N GLY A 38 -3.11 -5.64 1.85
CA GLY A 38 -3.51 -6.10 0.53
C GLY A 38 -2.41 -6.90 -0.17
N ILE A 39 -2.59 -7.08 -1.46
CA ILE A 39 -1.69 -7.85 -2.29
C ILE A 39 -1.36 -7.03 -3.53
N VAL A 40 -0.11 -7.10 -3.97
CA VAL A 40 0.31 -6.43 -5.20
C VAL A 40 -0.33 -7.11 -6.39
N VAL A 41 -1.08 -6.34 -7.20
CA VAL A 41 -1.77 -6.87 -8.38
C VAL A 41 -1.16 -6.41 -9.69
N GLU A 42 -0.24 -5.46 -9.64
CA GLU A 42 0.40 -4.94 -10.85
C GLU A 42 1.78 -4.37 -10.52
N GLY A 43 2.77 -4.73 -11.32
CA GLY A 43 4.13 -4.22 -11.16
C GLY A 43 4.84 -4.75 -9.94
N LYS A 44 5.83 -3.99 -9.51
CA LYS A 44 6.57 -4.27 -8.28
C LYS A 44 6.98 -2.96 -7.63
N CYS A 45 7.23 -3.00 -6.33
CA CYS A 45 7.63 -1.81 -5.59
C CYS A 45 8.54 -2.20 -4.43
N GLU A 46 9.14 -1.20 -3.81
CA GLU A 46 9.88 -1.38 -2.58
C GLU A 46 9.14 -0.65 -1.47
N VAL A 47 9.06 -1.27 -0.31
CA VAL A 47 8.37 -0.69 0.83
C VAL A 47 9.28 -0.69 2.06
N ASP A 48 9.04 0.27 2.96
CA ASP A 48 9.71 0.33 4.24
C ASP A 48 8.79 -0.29 5.28
N GLU A 49 9.21 -1.42 5.84
CA GLU A 49 8.44 -2.15 6.84
C GLU A 49 8.96 -1.95 8.26
N LYS A 50 9.62 -0.83 8.51
CA LYS A 50 10.18 -0.54 9.83
C LYS A 50 9.16 -0.70 10.95
N MET A 51 7.92 -0.33 10.71
CA MET A 51 6.83 -0.45 11.68
C MET A 51 6.56 -1.90 12.08
N LEU A 52 6.88 -2.86 11.21
CA LEU A 52 6.65 -4.28 11.47
C LEU A 52 7.88 -4.97 12.03
N THR A 53 9.05 -4.66 11.47
CA THR A 53 10.27 -5.42 11.74
C THR A 53 11.24 -4.70 12.67
N GLY A 54 11.08 -3.39 12.82
CA GLY A 54 12.03 -2.57 13.58
C GLY A 54 13.28 -2.22 12.80
N GLU A 55 13.41 -2.71 11.57
CA GLU A 55 14.58 -2.46 10.73
C GLU A 55 14.19 -1.62 9.52
N SER A 56 15.00 -0.58 9.23
CA SER A 56 14.69 0.38 8.19
C SER A 56 15.50 0.07 6.92
N PHE A 57 15.08 -0.95 6.18
CA PHE A 57 15.64 -1.22 4.86
C PHE A 57 14.53 -1.62 3.89
N PRO A 58 14.72 -1.35 2.59
CA PRO A 58 13.69 -1.63 1.60
C PRO A 58 13.41 -3.12 1.45
N VAL A 59 12.13 -3.46 1.35
CA VAL A 59 11.68 -4.82 1.06
C VAL A 59 11.02 -4.80 -0.31
N THR A 60 11.50 -5.60 -1.24
CA THR A 60 10.92 -5.68 -2.58
C THR A 60 9.63 -6.47 -2.56
N LYS A 61 8.57 -5.88 -3.12
CA LYS A 61 7.26 -6.53 -3.27
C LYS A 61 6.97 -6.68 -4.75
N GLU A 62 6.60 -7.88 -5.14
CA GLU A 62 6.27 -8.23 -6.51
C GLU A 62 4.81 -8.63 -6.62
N LEU A 63 4.39 -9.02 -7.82
CA LEU A 63 3.04 -9.54 -8.04
C LEU A 63 2.76 -10.66 -7.02
N ASP A 64 1.59 -10.60 -6.41
CA ASP A 64 1.11 -11.53 -5.39
C ASP A 64 1.79 -11.41 -4.02
N SER A 65 2.72 -10.45 -3.84
CA SER A 65 3.31 -10.19 -2.52
C SER A 65 2.30 -9.50 -1.62
N THR A 66 2.32 -9.87 -0.34
CA THR A 66 1.45 -9.22 0.66
C THR A 66 2.03 -7.87 1.06
N ILE A 67 1.18 -6.87 1.11
CA ILE A 67 1.50 -5.52 1.56
C ILE A 67 0.74 -5.25 2.86
N TRP A 68 1.40 -4.67 3.83
CA TRP A 68 0.81 -4.41 5.15
C TRP A 68 0.50 -2.94 5.34
N ALA A 69 -0.66 -2.65 5.94
CA ALA A 69 -1.04 -1.28 6.29
C ALA A 69 0.01 -0.67 7.23
N GLY A 70 0.27 0.61 7.07
CA GLY A 70 1.24 1.32 7.90
C GLY A 70 2.66 1.32 7.37
N THR A 71 2.97 0.49 6.38
CA THR A 71 4.28 0.51 5.72
C THR A 71 4.30 1.65 4.70
N ILE A 72 5.49 2.06 4.28
CA ILE A 72 5.65 3.18 3.36
C ILE A 72 6.10 2.69 2.00
N ASN A 73 5.40 3.12 0.96
CA ASN A 73 5.78 2.81 -0.41
C ASN A 73 6.96 3.71 -0.80
N LEU A 74 8.12 3.12 -1.06
CA LEU A 74 9.33 3.88 -1.40
C LEU A 74 9.41 4.21 -2.88
N ASN A 75 8.91 3.33 -3.74
CA ASN A 75 8.84 3.56 -5.17
C ASN A 75 7.80 2.62 -5.79
N GLY A 76 7.46 2.89 -6.97
CA GLY A 76 6.45 2.13 -7.69
C GLY A 76 5.28 2.96 -8.03
#